data_d0652a5787154383bd6b83bf191fe2e6
#
_entry.id   d0652a5787154383bd6b83bf191fe2e6
#
_cell.length_a   1.000
_cell.length_b   1.000
_cell.length_c   1.000
_cell.angle_alpha   90.00
_cell.angle_beta   90.00
_cell.angle_gamma   90.00
#
_symmetry.space_group_name_H-M   'P 1'
#
loop_
_entity.id
_entity.type
_entity.pdbx_description
1 polymer ?
#
loop_
_entity_poly.entity_id
_entity_poly.type
_entity_poly.pdbx_seq_one_letter_code
_entity_poly.pdbx_strand_id
1 'polypeptide(L)'
;MSKGIPWPLGAFENRRSFTSVQNLCTVIEGFLTQKVESGIYHMADDDPLSTNELIEVICEALGKKTRILYIPKGVMNVMAEMGGWLHLPLNPFRMQKLTENYVVSNAKIKKALGLQKMPVSAKEGLACTILSFKK
;
A
#
# COMPACT_ATOMS: atom_id res chain seq x y z
N MET A 1 12.31 -1.76 9.20
CA MET A 1 11.59 -0.80 10.07
C MET A 1 11.65 -1.14 11.55
N SER A 2 11.88 -2.38 11.96
CA SER A 2 12.07 -2.75 13.37
C SER A 2 13.26 -2.04 14.05
N LYS A 3 14.28 -1.65 13.30
CA LYS A 3 15.55 -1.06 13.78
C LYS A 3 15.58 0.49 13.81
N GLY A 4 14.44 1.19 13.62
CA GLY A 4 14.41 2.66 13.68
C GLY A 4 15.13 3.39 12.53
N ILE A 5 15.41 2.68 11.43
CA ILE A 5 16.05 3.26 10.24
C ILE A 5 15.05 4.22 9.57
N PRO A 6 15.42 5.48 9.29
CA PRO A 6 14.53 6.42 8.63
C PRO A 6 14.25 6.00 7.18
N TRP A 7 13.05 6.33 6.68
CA TRP A 7 12.67 6.06 5.30
C TRP A 7 13.23 7.13 4.37
N PRO A 8 14.10 6.79 3.40
CA PRO A 8 14.82 7.79 2.61
C PRO A 8 14.07 8.26 1.36
N LEU A 9 12.96 7.63 0.98
CA LEU A 9 12.23 7.92 -0.25
C LEU A 9 11.04 8.88 -0.07
N GLY A 10 11.09 9.77 0.93
CA GLY A 10 10.02 10.70 1.23
C GLY A 10 9.68 11.68 0.09
N ALA A 11 10.62 11.99 -0.79
CA ALA A 11 10.41 12.87 -1.93
C ALA A 11 9.67 12.20 -3.11
N PHE A 12 9.39 10.90 -3.05
CA PHE A 12 8.65 10.19 -4.08
C PHE A 12 7.17 10.14 -3.74
N GLU A 13 6.36 10.78 -4.59
CA GLU A 13 4.91 10.71 -4.53
C GLU A 13 4.44 9.56 -5.42
N ASN A 14 4.07 8.46 -4.81
CA ASN A 14 3.45 7.33 -5.49
C ASN A 14 2.12 6.99 -4.83
N ARG A 15 1.25 6.30 -5.57
CA ARG A 15 -0.02 5.82 -5.04
C ARG A 15 -0.21 4.35 -5.38
N ARG A 16 -0.69 3.59 -4.39
CA ARG A 16 -0.95 2.15 -4.53
C ARG A 16 -2.29 1.80 -3.91
N SER A 17 -3.04 0.98 -4.64
CA SER A 17 -4.23 0.36 -4.10
C SER A 17 -3.84 -0.81 -3.21
N PHE A 18 -4.55 -0.94 -2.11
CA PHE A 18 -4.46 -2.04 -1.17
C PHE A 18 -5.79 -2.78 -1.13
N THR A 19 -5.79 -3.97 -0.59
CA THR A 19 -6.99 -4.77 -0.36
C THR A 19 -6.92 -5.31 1.05
N SER A 20 -7.80 -4.84 1.92
CA SER A 20 -7.93 -5.36 3.26
C SER A 20 -8.65 -6.71 3.26
N VAL A 21 -8.29 -7.58 4.20
CA VAL A 21 -8.89 -8.91 4.33
C VAL A 21 -10.39 -8.80 4.60
N GLN A 22 -10.81 -7.83 5.40
CA GLN A 22 -12.22 -7.59 5.72
C GLN A 22 -13.04 -7.26 4.48
N ASN A 23 -12.54 -6.34 3.63
CA ASN A 23 -13.21 -5.99 2.38
C ASN A 23 -13.23 -7.15 1.41
N LEU A 24 -12.15 -7.94 1.35
CA LEU A 24 -12.11 -9.16 0.53
C LEU A 24 -13.18 -10.17 0.97
N CYS A 25 -13.32 -10.40 2.27
CA CYS A 25 -14.37 -11.27 2.81
C CYS A 25 -15.77 -10.77 2.46
N THR A 26 -16.03 -9.46 2.60
CA THR A 26 -17.33 -8.86 2.22
C THR A 26 -17.64 -9.07 0.74
N VAL A 27 -16.65 -8.91 -0.12
CA VAL A 27 -16.83 -9.12 -1.56
C VAL A 27 -17.10 -10.58 -1.89
N ILE A 28 -16.37 -11.52 -1.27
CA ILE A 28 -16.60 -12.97 -1.46
C ILE A 28 -18.00 -13.34 -0.98
N GLU A 29 -18.41 -12.88 0.20
CA GLU A 29 -19.76 -13.09 0.73
C GLU A 29 -20.82 -12.53 -0.24
N GLY A 30 -20.62 -11.32 -0.76
CA GLY A 30 -21.49 -10.73 -1.75
C GLY A 30 -21.64 -11.58 -3.02
N PHE A 31 -20.55 -12.15 -3.53
CA PHE A 31 -20.60 -13.04 -4.70
C PHE A 31 -21.27 -14.39 -4.41
N LEU A 32 -21.22 -14.87 -3.18
CA LEU A 32 -21.87 -16.12 -2.79
C LEU A 32 -23.37 -15.95 -2.52
N THR A 33 -23.80 -14.78 -2.05
CA THR A 33 -25.17 -14.52 -1.60
C THR A 33 -26.02 -13.77 -2.62
N GLN A 34 -25.40 -13.08 -3.57
CA GLN A 34 -26.08 -12.28 -4.59
C GLN A 34 -25.85 -12.86 -5.99
N LYS A 35 -26.82 -12.65 -6.87
CA LYS A 35 -26.68 -13.01 -8.28
C LYS A 35 -25.88 -11.93 -9.00
N VAL A 36 -24.59 -12.14 -9.15
CA VAL A 36 -23.68 -11.24 -9.85
C VAL A 36 -23.38 -11.75 -11.25
N GLU A 37 -23.32 -10.87 -12.24
CA GLU A 37 -22.98 -11.22 -13.62
C GLU A 37 -21.53 -11.76 -13.69
N SER A 38 -21.31 -12.79 -14.51
CA SER A 38 -19.98 -13.35 -14.72
C SER A 38 -19.04 -12.32 -15.37
N GLY A 39 -17.80 -12.27 -14.93
CA GLY A 39 -16.84 -11.34 -15.52
C GLY A 39 -15.57 -11.16 -14.66
N ILE A 40 -14.70 -10.27 -15.13
CA ILE A 40 -13.49 -9.88 -14.41
C ILE A 40 -13.80 -8.65 -13.55
N TYR A 41 -13.50 -8.77 -12.26
CA TYR A 41 -13.68 -7.70 -11.27
C TYR A 41 -12.35 -7.42 -10.59
N HIS A 42 -11.97 -6.15 -10.58
CA HIS A 42 -10.80 -5.70 -9.81
C HIS A 42 -11.23 -5.39 -8.38
N MET A 43 -10.43 -5.85 -7.43
CA MET A 43 -10.64 -5.61 -6.01
C MET A 43 -9.59 -4.66 -5.47
N ALA A 44 -10.03 -3.61 -4.80
CA ALA A 44 -9.20 -2.69 -4.03
C ALA A 44 -10.04 -2.00 -2.96
N ASP A 45 -9.39 -1.51 -1.91
CA ASP A 45 -9.98 -0.56 -0.98
C ASP A 45 -10.21 0.79 -1.67
N ASP A 46 -11.07 1.66 -1.11
CA ASP A 46 -11.49 2.88 -1.82
C ASP A 46 -10.36 3.88 -2.04
N ASP A 47 -9.46 4.01 -1.06
CA ASP A 47 -8.42 5.03 -1.05
C ASP A 47 -7.03 4.42 -1.28
N PRO A 48 -6.37 4.74 -2.41
CA PRO A 48 -4.98 4.33 -2.61
C PRO A 48 -4.07 5.14 -1.67
N LEU A 49 -3.09 4.47 -1.06
CA LEU A 49 -2.11 5.09 -0.16
C LEU A 49 -0.79 5.33 -0.86
N SER A 50 -0.13 6.42 -0.50
CA SER A 50 1.27 6.64 -0.82
C SER A 50 2.18 5.76 0.06
N THR A 51 3.43 5.55 -0.37
CA THR A 51 4.40 4.84 0.47
C THR A 51 4.67 5.59 1.77
N ASN A 52 4.61 6.92 1.77
CA ASN A 52 4.77 7.72 2.98
C ASN A 52 3.63 7.48 3.97
N GLU A 53 2.37 7.54 3.51
CA GLU A 53 1.20 7.22 4.32
C GLU A 53 1.24 5.78 4.84
N LEU A 54 1.68 4.82 4.02
CA LEU A 54 1.89 3.42 4.44
C LEU A 54 2.85 3.34 5.63
N ILE A 55 3.97 4.07 5.58
CA ILE A 55 4.97 4.09 6.64
C ILE A 55 4.44 4.76 7.89
N GLU A 56 3.67 5.84 7.74
CA GLU A 56 3.01 6.51 8.87
C GLU A 56 2.09 5.55 9.61
N VAL A 57 1.19 4.87 8.90
CA VAL A 57 0.28 3.87 9.49
C VAL A 57 1.05 2.73 10.18
N ILE A 58 2.14 2.23 9.56
CA ILE A 58 2.98 1.19 10.17
C ILE A 58 3.63 1.69 11.47
N CYS A 59 4.19 2.89 11.46
CA CYS A 59 4.84 3.46 12.64
C CYS A 59 3.83 3.72 13.76
N GLU A 60 2.66 4.26 13.44
CA GLU A 60 1.58 4.52 14.37
C GLU A 60 1.08 3.22 15.03
N ALA A 61 0.75 2.20 14.22
CA ALA A 61 0.33 0.89 14.72
C ALA A 61 1.37 0.20 15.62
N LEU A 62 2.65 0.46 15.36
CA LEU A 62 3.75 -0.06 16.18
C LEU A 62 4.09 0.82 17.39
N GLY A 63 3.45 1.98 17.56
CA GLY A 63 3.77 2.96 18.61
C GLY A 63 5.16 3.59 18.44
N LYS A 64 5.63 3.73 17.19
CA LYS A 64 6.95 4.29 16.87
C LYS A 64 6.81 5.65 16.21
N LYS A 65 7.79 6.53 16.43
CA LYS A 65 7.84 7.81 15.72
C LYS A 65 8.20 7.60 14.25
N THR A 66 7.40 8.18 13.37
CA THR A 66 7.68 8.21 11.92
C THR A 66 8.91 9.07 11.65
N ARG A 67 9.85 8.54 10.87
CA ARG A 67 11.04 9.25 10.40
C ARG A 67 11.13 9.11 8.89
N ILE A 68 10.64 10.11 8.18
CA ILE A 68 10.70 10.18 6.71
C ILE A 68 11.74 11.23 6.32
N LEU A 69 12.72 10.84 5.52
CA LEU A 69 13.72 11.74 4.96
C LEU A 69 13.35 12.08 3.52
N TYR A 70 13.30 13.37 3.22
CA TYR A 70 13.01 13.89 1.88
C TYR A 70 14.32 14.14 1.14
N ILE A 71 14.94 13.08 0.64
CA ILE A 71 16.15 13.17 -0.17
C ILE A 71 15.75 13.50 -1.62
N PRO A 72 16.33 14.52 -2.26
CA PRO A 72 16.03 14.86 -3.65
C PRO A 72 16.20 13.66 -4.59
N LYS A 73 15.28 13.53 -5.54
CA LYS A 73 15.22 12.38 -6.48
C LYS A 73 16.55 12.16 -7.22
N GLY A 74 17.24 13.24 -7.62
CA GLY A 74 18.54 13.16 -8.30
C GLY A 74 19.62 12.49 -7.44
N VAL A 75 19.68 12.83 -6.15
CA VAL A 75 20.65 12.24 -5.20
C VAL A 75 20.33 10.76 -4.99
N MET A 76 19.07 10.43 -4.87
CA MET A 76 18.62 9.03 -4.70
C MET A 76 18.94 8.17 -5.92
N ASN A 77 18.81 8.71 -7.14
CA ASN A 77 19.16 7.98 -8.35
C ASN A 77 20.66 7.65 -8.39
N VAL A 78 21.51 8.62 -8.09
CA VAL A 78 22.96 8.39 -8.01
C VAL A 78 23.31 7.37 -6.93
N MET A 79 22.69 7.45 -5.75
CA MET A 79 22.89 6.48 -4.68
C MET A 79 22.43 5.08 -5.07
N ALA A 80 21.33 4.96 -5.83
CA ALA A 80 20.82 3.66 -6.30
C ALA A 80 21.74 3.04 -7.36
N GLU A 81 22.31 3.84 -8.27
CA GLU A 81 23.30 3.38 -9.24
C GLU A 81 24.58 2.88 -8.55
N MET A 82 25.12 3.65 -7.61
CA MET A 82 26.25 3.23 -6.78
C MET A 82 25.93 2.00 -5.93
N GLY A 83 24.71 1.93 -5.39
CA GLY A 83 24.21 0.79 -4.60
C GLY A 83 24.13 -0.51 -5.39
N GLY A 84 23.81 -0.44 -6.68
CA GLY A 84 23.86 -1.57 -7.61
C GLY A 84 25.27 -2.14 -7.76
N TRP A 85 26.28 -1.28 -7.84
CA TRP A 85 27.67 -1.67 -7.93
C TRP A 85 28.23 -2.27 -6.63
N LEU A 86 27.79 -1.73 -5.48
CA LEU A 86 28.21 -2.17 -4.13
C LEU A 86 27.35 -3.33 -3.56
N HIS A 87 26.45 -3.95 -4.35
CA HIS A 87 25.52 -5.00 -3.91
C HIS A 87 24.66 -4.61 -2.69
N LEU A 88 24.36 -3.33 -2.53
CA LEU A 88 23.49 -2.83 -1.47
C LEU A 88 22.01 -3.22 -1.73
N PRO A 89 21.16 -3.27 -0.70
CA PRO A 89 19.75 -3.65 -0.86
C PRO A 89 18.91 -2.65 -1.67
N LEU A 90 19.42 -1.45 -1.92
CA LEU A 90 18.81 -0.42 -2.75
C LEU A 90 19.52 -0.38 -4.12
N ASN A 91 18.82 -0.83 -5.15
CA ASN A 91 19.25 -0.76 -6.54
C ASN A 91 18.18 -0.05 -7.40
N PRO A 92 18.49 0.39 -8.63
CA PRO A 92 17.57 1.14 -9.49
C PRO A 92 16.23 0.40 -9.71
N PHE A 93 16.26 -0.91 -9.93
CA PHE A 93 15.07 -1.72 -10.14
C PHE A 93 14.15 -1.76 -8.91
N ARG A 94 14.71 -1.95 -7.71
CA ARG A 94 13.93 -1.94 -6.46
C ARG A 94 13.38 -0.55 -6.17
N MET A 95 14.18 0.50 -6.45
CA MET A 95 13.73 1.87 -6.27
C MET A 95 12.56 2.20 -7.21
N GLN A 96 12.64 1.82 -8.48
CA GLN A 96 11.54 1.96 -9.43
C GLN A 96 10.27 1.26 -8.90
N LYS A 97 10.39 0.01 -8.46
CA LYS A 97 9.26 -0.74 -7.90
C LYS A 97 8.67 -0.12 -6.64
N LEU A 98 9.48 0.53 -5.81
CA LEU A 98 9.01 1.20 -4.60
C LEU A 98 8.31 2.54 -4.87
N THR A 99 8.66 3.20 -5.97
CA THR A 99 8.17 4.55 -6.34
C THR A 99 7.12 4.53 -7.45
N GLU A 100 6.83 3.37 -8.04
CA GLU A 100 5.84 3.19 -9.11
C GLU A 100 4.41 3.34 -8.59
N ASN A 101 3.56 3.98 -9.40
CA ASN A 101 2.13 4.05 -9.15
C ASN A 101 1.45 2.73 -9.55
N TYR A 102 0.59 2.23 -8.69
CA TYR A 102 -0.24 1.08 -8.97
C TYR A 102 -1.64 1.27 -8.37
N VAL A 103 -2.52 1.89 -9.16
CA VAL A 103 -3.89 2.21 -8.74
C VAL A 103 -4.89 1.42 -9.56
N VAL A 104 -5.80 0.75 -8.87
CA VAL A 104 -6.84 -0.10 -9.43
C VAL A 104 -8.20 0.46 -9.03
N SER A 105 -9.13 0.53 -9.98
CA SER A 105 -10.51 0.96 -9.71
C SER A 105 -11.36 -0.21 -9.21
N ASN A 106 -12.05 -0.01 -8.09
CA ASN A 106 -13.03 -0.94 -7.53
C ASN A 106 -14.48 -0.60 -7.92
N ALA A 107 -14.69 0.36 -8.82
CA ALA A 107 -16.03 0.87 -9.17
C ALA A 107 -16.95 -0.23 -9.72
N LYS A 108 -16.41 -1.12 -10.57
CA LYS A 108 -17.21 -2.21 -11.18
C LYS A 108 -17.72 -3.20 -10.12
N ILE A 109 -16.86 -3.60 -9.17
CA ILE A 109 -17.24 -4.55 -8.13
C ILE A 109 -18.22 -3.91 -7.13
N LYS A 110 -18.02 -2.65 -6.76
CA LYS A 110 -18.97 -1.92 -5.91
C LYS A 110 -20.35 -1.82 -6.55
N LYS A 111 -20.40 -1.47 -7.84
CA LYS A 111 -21.67 -1.42 -8.60
C LYS A 111 -22.36 -2.78 -8.64
N ALA A 112 -21.61 -3.86 -8.89
CA ALA A 112 -22.14 -5.21 -8.98
C ALA A 112 -22.75 -5.72 -7.65
N LEU A 113 -22.18 -5.28 -6.52
CA LEU A 113 -22.63 -5.66 -5.17
C LEU A 113 -23.53 -4.61 -4.50
N GLY A 114 -23.87 -3.51 -5.18
CA GLY A 114 -24.68 -2.44 -4.61
C GLY A 114 -24.00 -1.67 -3.49
N LEU A 115 -22.67 -1.69 -3.43
CA LEU A 115 -21.88 -1.01 -2.40
C LEU A 115 -21.56 0.42 -2.82
N GLN A 116 -21.83 1.39 -1.98
CA GLN A 116 -21.39 2.77 -2.19
C GLN A 116 -19.92 2.96 -1.77
N LYS A 117 -19.52 2.33 -0.67
CA LYS A 117 -18.17 2.40 -0.09
C LYS A 117 -17.77 1.02 0.43
N MET A 118 -16.48 0.73 0.42
CA MET A 118 -15.93 -0.45 1.09
C MET A 118 -16.06 -0.31 2.62
N PRO A 119 -16.39 -1.40 3.34
CA PRO A 119 -16.61 -1.38 4.79
C PRO A 119 -15.44 -0.82 5.61
N VAL A 120 -14.21 -1.08 5.15
CA VAL A 120 -12.98 -0.71 5.85
C VAL A 120 -12.09 0.11 4.92
N SER A 121 -11.51 1.19 5.44
CA SER A 121 -10.51 1.97 4.69
C SER A 121 -9.17 1.23 4.60
N ALA A 122 -8.36 1.57 3.60
CA ALA A 122 -7.03 0.98 3.45
C ALA A 122 -6.14 1.20 4.68
N LYS A 123 -6.25 2.35 5.33
CA LYS A 123 -5.49 2.67 6.56
C LYS A 123 -5.90 1.78 7.74
N GLU A 124 -7.20 1.61 7.96
CA GLU A 124 -7.73 0.74 9.02
C GLU A 124 -7.39 -0.72 8.79
N GLY A 125 -7.60 -1.24 7.57
CA GLY A 125 -7.26 -2.61 7.21
C GLY A 125 -5.77 -2.91 7.38
N LEU A 126 -4.92 -1.97 7.01
CA LEU A 126 -3.47 -2.07 7.20
C LEU A 126 -3.09 -2.06 8.68
N ALA A 127 -3.65 -1.14 9.47
CA ALA A 127 -3.40 -1.07 10.91
C ALA A 127 -3.79 -2.38 11.62
N CYS A 128 -4.97 -2.92 11.31
CA CYS A 128 -5.41 -4.24 11.83
C CYS A 128 -4.43 -5.36 11.46
N THR A 129 -3.96 -5.38 10.23
CA THR A 129 -2.99 -6.38 9.75
C THR A 129 -1.68 -6.28 10.52
N ILE A 130 -1.15 -5.06 10.72
CA ILE A 130 0.12 -4.85 11.45
C ILE A 130 -0.02 -5.26 12.92
N LEU A 131 -1.14 -4.92 13.54
CA LEU A 131 -1.41 -5.29 14.93
C LEU A 131 -1.53 -6.81 15.12
N SER A 132 -2.02 -7.54 14.13
CA SER A 132 -2.12 -9.01 14.18
C SER A 132 -0.75 -9.70 14.21
N PHE A 133 0.31 -9.06 13.69
CA PHE A 133 1.69 -9.55 13.75
C PHE A 133 2.41 -9.20 15.07
N LYS A 134 1.76 -8.46 15.97
CA LYS A 134 2.35 -7.97 17.22
C LYS A 134 2.17 -8.98 18.40
N LYS A 135 1.91 -10.25 18.06
CA LYS A 135 1.84 -11.32 19.06
C LYS A 135 3.21 -11.68 19.63
#